data_97de1e87f155c9c44c535c99feaf5247
#
_entry.id   97de1e87f155c9c44c535c99feaf5247
#
_cell.length_a   1.000
_cell.length_b   1.000
_cell.length_c   1.000
_cell.angle_alpha   90.00
_cell.angle_beta   90.00
_cell.angle_gamma   90.00
#
_symmetry.space_group_name_H-M   'P 1'
#
loop_
_entity.id
_entity.type
_entity.pdbx_description
1 polymer ?
#
loop_
_entity_poly.entity_id
_entity_poly.type
_entity_poly.pdbx_seq_one_letter_code
_entity_poly.pdbx_strand_id
1 'polypeptide(L)'
;MVGDKNLGLKLELLSTNWLKQIFRRTASELDMDWVIVGEQEIKDDHRPFLKKGIPAIDLIDFNYPNVSNRYWHTDEDTLDKCSAESLGVVGRLVLAALPRVASKGMDERGPQTQD
;
A
#
# COMPACT_ATOMS: atom_id res chain seq x y z
N MET A 1 2.95 4.08 -8.04
CA MET A 1 1.92 5.01 -8.54
C MET A 1 0.57 4.66 -7.93
N VAL A 2 -0.10 5.62 -7.34
CA VAL A 2 -1.42 5.40 -6.73
C VAL A 2 -2.54 6.18 -7.42
N GLY A 3 -2.20 6.96 -8.42
CA GLY A 3 -3.16 7.74 -9.21
C GLY A 3 -3.48 7.14 -10.58
N ASP A 4 -2.96 5.97 -10.90
CA ASP A 4 -3.18 5.32 -12.19
C ASP A 4 -4.68 5.18 -12.48
N LYS A 5 -5.11 5.61 -13.66
CA LYS A 5 -6.51 5.44 -14.10
C LYS A 5 -6.94 3.97 -14.07
N ASN A 6 -6.02 3.07 -14.33
CA ASN A 6 -6.23 1.62 -14.28
C ASN A 6 -5.69 1.08 -12.97
N LEU A 7 -6.19 1.60 -11.86
CA LEU A 7 -5.66 1.32 -10.53
C LEU A 7 -5.69 -0.18 -10.21
N GLY A 8 -4.52 -0.69 -9.81
CA GLY A 8 -4.36 -2.04 -9.28
C GLY A 8 -3.18 -2.04 -8.33
N LEU A 9 -3.47 -2.02 -7.03
CA LEU A 9 -2.43 -1.98 -6.02
C LEU A 9 -1.87 -3.37 -5.75
N LYS A 10 -0.57 -3.45 -5.62
CA LYS A 10 0.11 -4.60 -5.05
C LYS A 10 0.58 -4.25 -3.65
N LEU A 11 0.51 -5.22 -2.76
CA LEU A 11 1.19 -5.15 -1.47
C LEU A 11 2.59 -5.70 -1.72
N GLU A 12 3.62 -4.95 -1.39
CA GLU A 12 4.98 -5.44 -1.60
C GLU A 12 5.23 -6.68 -0.75
N LEU A 13 5.80 -7.71 -1.35
CA LEU A 13 5.87 -9.05 -0.78
C LEU A 13 6.52 -9.11 0.60
N LEU A 14 7.58 -8.33 0.82
CA LEU A 14 8.33 -8.34 2.07
C LEU A 14 7.79 -7.36 3.11
N SER A 15 6.73 -6.63 2.78
CA SER A 15 6.04 -5.77 3.74
C SER A 15 5.60 -6.58 4.96
N THR A 16 5.51 -5.93 6.11
CA THR A 16 5.14 -6.56 7.37
C THR A 16 3.77 -7.25 7.26
N ASN A 17 3.70 -8.52 7.60
CA ASN A 17 2.50 -9.35 7.41
C ASN A 17 1.25 -8.79 8.06
N TRP A 18 1.34 -8.34 9.32
CA TRP A 18 0.14 -7.86 10.01
C TRP A 18 -0.39 -6.56 9.38
N LEU A 19 0.48 -5.74 8.79
CA LEU A 19 0.05 -4.57 8.03
C LEU A 19 -0.66 -4.99 6.75
N LYS A 20 -0.12 -5.97 6.02
CA LYS A 20 -0.78 -6.49 4.82
C LYS A 20 -2.17 -7.02 5.14
N GLN A 21 -2.31 -7.75 6.24
CA GLN A 21 -3.61 -8.29 6.66
C GLN A 21 -4.61 -7.18 6.98
N ILE A 22 -4.18 -6.12 7.65
CA ILE A 22 -5.05 -4.96 7.95
C ILE A 22 -5.56 -4.34 6.65
N PHE A 23 -4.68 -4.11 5.68
CA PHE A 23 -5.09 -3.47 4.43
C PHE A 23 -6.02 -4.37 3.62
N ARG A 24 -5.76 -5.69 3.56
CA ARG A 24 -6.66 -6.62 2.89
C ARG A 24 -8.04 -6.66 3.54
N ARG A 25 -8.09 -6.73 4.86
CA ARG A 25 -9.36 -6.74 5.60
C ARG A 25 -10.11 -5.43 5.42
N THR A 26 -9.42 -4.31 5.51
CA THR A 26 -10.03 -2.99 5.34
C THR A 26 -10.61 -2.84 3.93
N ALA A 27 -9.86 -3.25 2.92
CA ALA A 27 -10.34 -3.22 1.54
C ALA A 27 -11.61 -4.07 1.37
N SER A 28 -11.63 -5.26 1.95
CA SER A 28 -12.80 -6.14 1.90
C SER A 28 -14.02 -5.51 2.55
N GLU A 29 -13.85 -4.91 3.72
CA GLU A 29 -14.95 -4.27 4.46
C GLU A 29 -15.49 -3.03 3.75
N LEU A 30 -14.69 -2.37 2.93
CA LEU A 30 -15.10 -1.21 2.13
C LEU A 30 -15.58 -1.58 0.73
N ASP A 31 -15.73 -2.87 0.44
CA ASP A 31 -16.06 -3.38 -0.90
C ASP A 31 -15.02 -2.92 -1.94
N MET A 32 -13.77 -2.85 -1.53
CA MET A 32 -12.63 -2.44 -2.36
C MET A 32 -11.65 -3.58 -2.62
N ASP A 33 -12.08 -4.84 -2.54
CA ASP A 33 -11.23 -6.01 -2.79
C ASP A 33 -10.54 -5.93 -4.15
N TRP A 34 -11.24 -5.37 -5.12
CA TRP A 34 -10.75 -5.23 -6.50
C TRP A 34 -9.49 -4.37 -6.61
N VAL A 35 -9.24 -3.51 -5.62
CA VAL A 35 -8.10 -2.58 -5.66
C VAL A 35 -6.78 -3.31 -5.44
N ILE A 36 -6.77 -4.33 -4.57
CA ILE A 36 -5.56 -5.09 -4.24
C ILE A 36 -5.49 -6.30 -5.16
N VAL A 37 -4.59 -6.26 -6.12
CA VAL A 37 -4.52 -7.27 -7.19
C VAL A 37 -3.45 -8.33 -6.95
N GLY A 38 -2.69 -8.24 -5.89
CA GLY A 38 -1.69 -9.25 -5.56
C GLY A 38 -0.52 -8.73 -4.77
N GLU A 39 0.54 -9.52 -4.73
CA GLU A 39 1.80 -9.17 -4.09
C GLU A 39 2.94 -9.35 -5.08
N GLN A 40 3.97 -8.53 -4.93
CA GLN A 40 5.16 -8.60 -5.77
C GLN A 40 6.33 -8.05 -4.97
N GLU A 41 7.51 -8.66 -5.13
CA GLU A 41 8.72 -8.13 -4.52
C GLU A 41 9.17 -6.89 -5.28
N ILE A 42 9.22 -5.77 -4.59
CA ILE A 42 9.60 -4.48 -5.15
C ILE A 42 10.53 -3.79 -4.17
N LYS A 43 11.68 -3.31 -4.67
CA LYS A 43 12.60 -2.52 -3.86
C LYS A 43 12.11 -1.09 -3.82
N ASP A 44 11.80 -0.61 -2.61
CA ASP A 44 11.25 0.73 -2.43
C ASP A 44 11.64 1.26 -1.04
N ASP A 45 11.14 2.43 -0.70
CA ASP A 45 11.51 3.19 0.48
C ASP A 45 11.16 2.52 1.81
N HIS A 46 10.30 1.51 1.80
CA HIS A 46 9.96 0.74 3.01
C HIS A 46 11.10 -0.19 3.46
N ARG A 47 11.99 -0.58 2.56
CA ARG A 47 13.04 -1.57 2.83
C ARG A 47 14.00 -1.18 3.95
N PRO A 48 14.51 0.06 4.00
CA PRO A 48 15.38 0.45 5.12
C PRO A 48 14.72 0.33 6.48
N PHE A 49 13.40 0.59 6.56
CA PHE A 49 12.66 0.44 7.82
C PHE A 49 12.55 -1.02 8.22
N LEU A 50 12.25 -1.90 7.28
CA LEU A 50 12.19 -3.34 7.54
C LEU A 50 13.54 -3.88 8.05
N LYS A 51 14.64 -3.42 7.47
CA LYS A 51 15.99 -3.81 7.90
C LYS A 51 16.29 -3.40 9.33
N LYS A 52 15.65 -2.36 9.83
CA LYS A 52 15.80 -1.87 11.21
C LYS A 52 14.77 -2.49 12.16
N GLY A 53 13.96 -3.44 11.69
CA GLY A 53 12.94 -4.07 12.51
C GLY A 53 11.70 -3.19 12.71
N ILE A 54 11.52 -2.15 11.90
CA ILE A 54 10.37 -1.26 11.99
C ILE A 54 9.30 -1.77 11.03
N PRO A 55 8.08 -2.04 11.52
CA PRO A 55 7.00 -2.46 10.62
C PRO A 55 6.72 -1.43 9.53
N ALA A 56 6.61 -1.90 8.31
CA ALA A 56 6.36 -1.05 7.15
C ALA A 56 5.62 -1.81 6.07
N ILE A 57 4.84 -1.09 5.28
CA ILE A 57 4.12 -1.63 4.13
C ILE A 57 4.29 -0.69 2.95
N ASP A 58 4.43 -1.28 1.77
CA ASP A 58 4.45 -0.55 0.52
C ASP A 58 3.21 -0.93 -0.29
N LEU A 59 2.39 0.06 -0.60
CA LEU A 59 1.22 -0.05 -1.47
C LEU A 59 1.58 0.59 -2.79
N ILE A 60 1.68 -0.19 -3.84
CA ILE A 60 2.17 0.31 -5.11
C ILE A 60 1.42 -0.26 -6.30
N ASP A 61 1.02 0.60 -7.22
CA ASP A 61 0.59 0.18 -8.55
C ASP A 61 1.85 0.15 -9.42
N PHE A 62 2.41 -1.04 -9.62
CA PHE A 62 3.62 -1.24 -10.40
C PHE A 62 3.32 -1.59 -11.86
N ASN A 63 2.07 -1.82 -12.21
CA ASN A 63 1.62 -2.08 -13.57
C ASN A 63 1.03 -0.79 -14.18
N TYR A 64 1.89 0.15 -14.50
CA TYR A 64 1.51 1.49 -14.93
C TYR A 64 1.89 1.72 -16.40
N PRO A 65 0.95 1.60 -17.36
CA PRO A 65 -0.51 1.42 -17.22
C PRO A 65 -0.93 -0.05 -17.10
N ASN A 66 -0.07 -1.00 -17.38
CA ASN A 66 -0.32 -2.44 -17.37
C ASN A 66 1.00 -3.19 -17.12
N VAL A 67 1.05 -4.49 -17.37
CA VAL A 67 2.22 -5.32 -17.12
C VAL A 67 3.48 -4.85 -17.85
N SER A 68 3.33 -4.06 -18.93
CA SER A 68 4.48 -3.46 -19.62
C SER A 68 5.19 -2.40 -18.81
N ASN A 69 4.48 -1.80 -17.84
CA ASN A 69 4.99 -0.72 -16.99
C ASN A 69 5.58 0.45 -17.79
N ARG A 70 4.98 0.74 -18.93
CA ARG A 70 5.51 1.67 -19.94
C ARG A 70 5.64 3.11 -19.44
N TYR A 71 4.78 3.52 -18.52
CA TYR A 71 4.82 4.90 -18.02
C TYR A 71 5.79 5.08 -16.86
N TRP A 72 6.25 3.99 -16.24
CA TRP A 72 7.09 4.05 -15.05
C TRP A 72 8.46 4.63 -15.38
N HIS A 73 8.83 5.70 -14.71
CA HIS A 73 10.10 6.40 -14.89
C HIS A 73 10.37 6.80 -16.34
N THR A 74 9.34 7.19 -17.07
CA THR A 74 9.46 7.65 -18.46
C THR A 74 8.78 9.02 -18.64
N ASP A 75 9.04 9.64 -19.82
CA ASP A 75 8.39 10.90 -20.18
C ASP A 75 6.89 10.75 -20.39
N GLU A 76 6.39 9.54 -20.48
CA GLU A 76 4.96 9.26 -20.58
C GLU A 76 4.23 9.31 -19.26
N ASP A 77 4.96 9.43 -18.15
CA ASP A 77 4.37 9.61 -16.80
C ASP A 77 3.91 11.06 -16.65
N THR A 78 2.71 11.31 -17.11
CA THR A 78 2.10 12.65 -17.15
C THR A 78 0.75 12.63 -16.43
N LEU A 79 0.26 13.81 -16.06
CA LEU A 79 -0.95 13.96 -15.25
C LEU A 79 -2.18 13.32 -15.88
N ASP A 80 -2.26 13.28 -17.22
CA ASP A 80 -3.39 12.67 -17.94
C ASP A 80 -3.51 11.16 -17.73
N LYS A 81 -2.47 10.50 -17.21
CA LYS A 81 -2.49 9.07 -16.85
C LYS A 81 -3.14 8.82 -15.49
N CYS A 82 -3.36 9.87 -14.71
CA CYS A 82 -3.92 9.79 -13.36
C CYS A 82 -5.40 10.16 -13.33
N SER A 83 -6.10 9.69 -12.29
CA SER A 83 -7.48 10.10 -12.05
C SER A 83 -7.69 10.47 -10.59
N ALA A 84 -8.57 11.46 -10.37
CA ALA A 84 -8.97 11.85 -9.03
C ALA A 84 -9.70 10.70 -8.33
N GLU A 85 -10.45 9.90 -9.08
CA GLU A 85 -11.15 8.73 -8.54
C GLU A 85 -10.19 7.73 -7.94
N SER A 86 -9.12 7.38 -8.66
CA SER A 86 -8.09 6.45 -8.16
C SER A 86 -7.42 6.97 -6.90
N LEU A 87 -7.03 8.24 -6.89
CA LEU A 87 -6.46 8.87 -5.71
C LEU A 87 -7.43 8.83 -4.53
N GLY A 88 -8.71 9.07 -4.78
CA GLY A 88 -9.75 9.01 -3.76
C GLY A 88 -9.94 7.62 -3.18
N VAL A 89 -9.90 6.60 -4.02
CA VAL A 89 -10.00 5.18 -3.58
C VAL A 89 -8.85 4.85 -2.64
N VAL A 90 -7.61 5.14 -3.05
CA VAL A 90 -6.43 4.88 -2.21
C VAL A 90 -6.50 5.67 -0.91
N GLY A 91 -6.89 6.94 -0.98
CA GLY A 91 -7.04 7.79 0.20
C GLY A 91 -8.04 7.23 1.20
N ARG A 92 -9.21 6.78 0.74
CA ARG A 92 -10.22 6.17 1.61
C ARG A 92 -9.71 4.88 2.25
N LEU A 93 -9.02 4.05 1.50
CA LEU A 93 -8.44 2.82 2.02
C LEU A 93 -7.43 3.11 3.13
N VAL A 94 -6.49 4.02 2.89
CA VAL A 94 -5.46 4.38 3.86
C VAL A 94 -6.07 5.00 5.11
N LEU A 95 -7.00 5.95 4.95
CA LEU A 95 -7.64 6.60 6.09
C LEU A 95 -8.42 5.62 6.95
N ALA A 96 -9.09 4.64 6.34
CA ALA A 96 -9.82 3.62 7.08
C ALA A 96 -8.89 2.64 7.79
N ALA A 97 -7.72 2.38 7.22
CA ALA A 97 -6.74 1.46 7.79
C ALA A 97 -5.96 2.06 8.98
N LEU A 98 -5.72 3.38 8.97
CA LEU A 98 -4.85 4.02 9.96
C LEU A 98 -5.22 3.76 11.42
N PRO A 99 -6.49 3.87 11.86
CA PRO A 99 -6.84 3.55 13.25
C PRO A 99 -6.53 2.10 13.63
N ARG A 100 -6.70 1.19 12.69
CA ARG A 100 -6.42 -0.24 12.90
C ARG A 100 -4.92 -0.49 13.01
N VAL A 101 -4.13 0.20 12.18
CA VAL A 101 -2.67 0.15 12.26
C VAL A 101 -2.19 0.67 13.60
N ALA A 102 -2.72 1.79 14.07
CA ALA A 102 -2.34 2.38 15.35
C ALA A 102 -2.65 1.43 16.51
N SER A 103 -3.85 0.86 16.54
CA SER A 103 -4.28 -0.07 17.57
C SER A 103 -3.42 -1.34 17.60
N LYS A 104 -3.21 -1.97 16.45
CA LYS A 104 -2.40 -3.19 16.33
C LYS A 104 -0.93 -2.93 16.66
N GLY A 105 -0.40 -1.80 16.23
CA GLY A 105 0.97 -1.42 16.52
C GLY A 105 1.23 -1.26 18.02
N MET A 106 0.24 -0.81 18.77
CA MET A 106 0.31 -0.75 20.23
C MET A 106 0.32 -2.15 20.84
N ASP A 107 -0.53 -3.04 20.35
CA ASP A 107 -0.60 -4.43 20.81
C ASP A 107 0.71 -5.17 20.58
N GLU A 108 1.29 -4.99 19.41
CA GLU A 108 2.55 -5.66 19.04
C GLU A 108 3.75 -5.17 19.88
N ARG A 109 3.71 -3.92 20.33
CA ARG A 109 4.76 -3.41 21.21
C ARG A 109 4.61 -3.87 22.65
N GLY A 110 3.43 -4.47 22.97
CA GLY A 110 3.12 -4.91 24.32
C GLY A 110 2.98 -3.75 25.31
N PRO A 111 2.71 -4.06 26.56
CA PRO A 111 2.64 -3.02 27.59
C PRO A 111 4.01 -2.38 27.72
N GLN A 112 4.06 -1.06 27.62
CA GLN A 112 5.30 -0.32 27.86
C GLN A 112 5.64 -0.43 29.34
N THR A 113 6.65 -1.23 29.64
CA THR A 113 7.18 -1.24 30.98
C THR A 113 7.92 0.09 31.17
N GLN A 114 7.45 0.83 32.14
CA GLN A 114 8.15 2.02 32.59
C GLN A 114 9.20 1.58 33.59
N ASP A 115 10.41 1.65 33.16
CA ASP A 115 11.54 1.44 34.05
C ASP A 115 11.90 2.76 34.71
#